data_721eaff1996db2e002167952c5b317bf
#
_entry.id   721eaff1996db2e002167952c5b317bf
#
_cell.length_a   1.000
_cell.length_b   1.000
_cell.length_c   1.000
_cell.angle_alpha   90.00
_cell.angle_beta   90.00
_cell.angle_gamma   90.00
#
_symmetry.space_group_name_H-M   'P 1'
#
loop_
_entity.id
_entity.type
_entity.pdbx_description
1 polymer ?
#
loop_
_entity_poly.entity_id
_entity_poly.type
_entity_poly.pdbx_seq_one_letter_code
_entity_poly.pdbx_strand_id
1 'polypeptide(L)'
;MALIIPPAVEEFIERARLARLATIDSEFKPHLVPVVFVFNGNHFFIPVDEKRKTAKPEKLKRIRNIQHNPNVALLIDEYSEDWTKLAFVMIKGKASIASKGEGNIQVREAYKKLMTKYIQYQKVGVGEMCIIITPKKVASWRNSQV
;
A
#
# COMPACT_ATOMS: atom_id res chain seq x y z
N MET A 1 12.02 7.78 -15.99
CA MET A 1 10.93 8.75 -16.11
C MET A 1 9.93 8.55 -14.98
N ALA A 2 9.60 9.60 -14.26
CA ALA A 2 8.64 9.49 -13.19
C ALA A 2 7.23 9.23 -13.74
N LEU A 3 6.50 8.34 -13.10
CA LEU A 3 5.12 8.07 -13.45
C LEU A 3 4.23 9.26 -13.05
N ILE A 4 3.41 9.72 -13.98
CA ILE A 4 2.47 10.81 -13.72
C ILE A 4 1.10 10.22 -13.42
N ILE A 5 0.56 10.54 -12.24
CA ILE A 5 -0.77 10.12 -11.83
C ILE A 5 -1.68 11.34 -11.93
N PRO A 6 -2.79 11.25 -12.68
CA PRO A 6 -3.72 12.39 -12.79
C PRO A 6 -4.26 12.81 -11.42
N PRO A 7 -4.51 14.11 -11.19
CA PRO A 7 -4.98 14.59 -9.89
C PRO A 7 -6.24 13.89 -9.37
N ALA A 8 -7.20 13.59 -10.23
CA ALA A 8 -8.44 12.93 -9.80
C ALA A 8 -8.17 11.50 -9.32
N VAL A 9 -7.22 10.80 -9.95
CA VAL A 9 -6.79 9.45 -9.53
C VAL A 9 -6.05 9.53 -8.21
N GLU A 10 -5.15 10.51 -8.06
CA GLU A 10 -4.41 10.71 -6.82
C GLU A 10 -5.36 11.01 -5.65
N GLU A 11 -6.37 11.84 -5.85
CA GLU A 11 -7.38 12.14 -4.84
C GLU A 11 -8.13 10.87 -4.43
N PHE A 12 -8.52 10.04 -5.39
CA PHE A 12 -9.17 8.75 -5.12
C PHE A 12 -8.28 7.85 -4.27
N ILE A 13 -6.99 7.77 -4.61
CA ILE A 13 -6.02 6.99 -3.87
C ILE A 13 -5.89 7.50 -2.43
N GLU A 14 -5.73 8.80 -2.25
CA GLU A 14 -5.48 9.39 -0.94
C GLU A 14 -6.66 9.24 0.03
N ARG A 15 -7.89 9.33 -0.47
CA ARG A 15 -9.07 9.18 0.40
C ARG A 15 -9.42 7.73 0.70
N ALA A 16 -8.87 6.77 -0.03
CA ALA A 16 -9.16 5.36 0.20
C ALA A 16 -8.59 4.88 1.53
N ARG A 17 -9.34 4.04 2.21
CA ARG A 17 -8.99 3.56 3.56
C ARG A 17 -8.34 2.19 3.54
N LEU A 18 -8.52 1.44 2.47
CA LEU A 18 -8.06 0.06 2.35
C LEU A 18 -7.59 -0.18 0.94
N ALA A 19 -6.54 -0.97 0.82
CA ALA A 19 -6.05 -1.48 -0.45
C ALA A 19 -5.81 -2.98 -0.32
N ARG A 20 -5.62 -3.64 -1.45
CA ARG A 20 -5.30 -5.06 -1.49
C ARG A 20 -3.95 -5.22 -2.16
N LEU A 21 -3.03 -5.85 -1.44
CA LEU A 21 -1.65 -6.04 -1.88
C LEU A 21 -1.46 -7.47 -2.37
N ALA A 22 -1.02 -7.61 -3.61
CA ALA A 22 -0.65 -8.88 -4.21
C ALA A 22 0.87 -9.01 -4.27
N THR A 23 1.38 -10.13 -3.78
CA THR A 23 2.78 -10.51 -3.86
C THR A 23 2.88 -11.93 -4.42
N ILE A 24 4.07 -12.34 -4.81
CA ILE A 24 4.31 -13.65 -5.43
C ILE A 24 5.40 -14.37 -4.64
N ASP A 25 5.15 -15.64 -4.30
CA ASP A 25 6.15 -16.44 -3.60
C ASP A 25 7.18 -17.04 -4.58
N SER A 26 8.15 -17.80 -4.05
CA SER A 26 9.22 -18.40 -4.84
C SER A 26 8.73 -19.44 -5.85
N GLU A 27 7.51 -19.93 -5.71
CA GLU A 27 6.88 -20.87 -6.64
C GLU A 27 5.89 -20.18 -7.58
N PHE A 28 5.93 -18.85 -7.65
CA PHE A 28 5.03 -18.01 -8.47
C PHE A 28 3.57 -18.12 -8.05
N LYS A 29 3.30 -18.49 -6.80
CA LYS A 29 1.94 -18.52 -6.28
C LYS A 29 1.57 -17.15 -5.73
N PRO A 30 0.41 -16.61 -6.10
CA PRO A 30 0.00 -15.28 -5.61
C PRO A 30 -0.47 -15.33 -4.16
N HIS A 31 -0.20 -14.25 -3.46
CA HIS A 31 -0.65 -14.03 -2.09
C HIS A 31 -1.32 -12.66 -2.03
N LEU A 32 -2.50 -12.57 -1.46
CA LEU A 32 -3.31 -11.36 -1.48
C LEU A 32 -3.80 -11.04 -0.07
N VAL A 33 -3.53 -9.81 0.38
CA VAL A 33 -3.94 -9.38 1.73
C VAL A 33 -4.46 -7.94 1.71
N PRO A 34 -5.41 -7.61 2.58
CA PRO A 34 -5.82 -6.22 2.76
C PRO A 34 -4.75 -5.47 3.56
N VAL A 35 -4.53 -4.22 3.19
CA VAL A 35 -3.53 -3.38 3.85
C VAL A 35 -4.06 -1.95 4.00
N VAL A 36 -3.57 -1.26 5.03
CA VAL A 36 -3.71 0.18 5.15
C VAL A 36 -2.46 0.83 4.54
N PHE A 37 -2.55 2.09 4.17
CA PHE A 37 -1.47 2.71 3.42
C PHE A 37 -1.57 4.23 3.43
N VAL A 38 -0.46 4.89 3.10
CA VAL A 38 -0.45 6.30 2.69
C VAL A 38 0.31 6.43 1.39
N PHE A 39 -0.03 7.46 0.63
CA PHE A 39 0.62 7.79 -0.63
C PHE A 39 1.12 9.23 -0.56
N ASN A 40 2.38 9.46 -0.96
CA ASN A 40 2.98 10.79 -0.88
C ASN A 40 3.09 11.49 -2.25
N GLY A 41 2.41 10.96 -3.26
CA GLY A 41 2.52 11.45 -4.64
C GLY A 41 3.51 10.66 -5.48
N ASN A 42 4.47 9.98 -4.86
CA ASN A 42 5.52 9.22 -5.55
C ASN A 42 5.58 7.77 -5.11
N HIS A 43 5.32 7.49 -3.84
CA HIS A 43 5.46 6.15 -3.26
C HIS A 43 4.29 5.83 -2.36
N PHE A 44 3.96 4.54 -2.28
CA PHE A 44 3.03 4.01 -1.29
C PHE A 44 3.83 3.47 -0.11
N PHE A 45 3.34 3.72 1.08
CA PHE A 45 3.93 3.22 2.32
C PHE A 45 2.90 2.38 3.05
N ILE A 46 3.22 1.11 3.25
CA ILE A 46 2.33 0.15 3.89
C ILE A 46 2.98 -0.30 5.18
N PRO A 47 2.41 0.04 6.35
CA PRO A 47 3.00 -0.38 7.62
C PRO A 47 2.85 -1.88 7.79
N VAL A 48 3.83 -2.49 8.42
CA VAL A 48 3.77 -3.91 8.79
C VAL A 48 3.38 -3.97 10.25
N ASP A 49 2.12 -4.32 10.48
CA ASP A 49 1.57 -4.34 11.83
C ASP A 49 1.85 -5.67 12.51
N GLU A 50 2.38 -5.59 13.73
CA GLU A 50 2.59 -6.76 14.56
C GLU A 50 1.32 -7.05 15.35
N LYS A 51 0.46 -7.91 14.80
CA LYS A 51 -0.78 -8.29 15.47
C LYS A 51 -0.58 -9.31 16.58
N ARG A 52 0.59 -9.94 16.65
CA ARG A 52 0.91 -10.96 17.65
C ARG A 52 2.33 -10.77 18.16
N LYS A 53 2.49 -10.76 19.48
CA LYS A 53 3.80 -10.60 20.15
C LYS A 53 4.81 -11.70 19.79
N THR A 54 4.35 -12.84 19.26
CA THR A 54 5.19 -13.99 18.93
C THR A 54 5.62 -14.05 17.47
N ALA A 55 5.00 -13.26 16.58
CA ALA A 55 5.34 -13.27 15.16
C ALA A 55 6.29 -12.11 14.85
N LYS A 56 7.48 -12.43 14.33
CA LYS A 56 8.42 -11.41 13.85
C LYS A 56 7.94 -10.90 12.49
N PRO A 57 7.99 -9.57 12.24
CA PRO A 57 7.54 -9.01 10.96
C PRO A 57 8.22 -9.63 9.74
N GLU A 58 9.52 -9.92 9.83
CA GLU A 58 10.28 -10.49 8.72
C GLU A 58 9.85 -11.91 8.36
N LYS A 59 9.06 -12.59 9.23
CA LYS A 59 8.52 -13.92 8.95
C LYS A 59 7.17 -13.90 8.26
N LEU A 60 6.56 -12.72 8.12
CA LEU A 60 5.28 -12.62 7.41
C LEU A 60 5.49 -12.99 5.94
N LYS A 61 4.51 -13.69 5.39
CA LYS A 61 4.62 -14.20 4.02
C LYS A 61 4.83 -13.09 3.00
N ARG A 62 4.12 -11.96 3.11
CA ARG A 62 4.28 -10.83 2.18
C ARG A 62 5.68 -10.24 2.21
N ILE A 63 6.31 -10.20 3.38
CA ILE A 63 7.68 -9.70 3.51
C ILE A 63 8.65 -10.64 2.81
N ARG A 64 8.54 -11.93 3.07
CA ARG A 64 9.40 -12.93 2.41
C ARG A 64 9.20 -12.93 0.91
N ASN A 65 7.96 -12.80 0.47
CA ASN A 65 7.65 -12.72 -0.97
C ASN A 65 8.35 -11.54 -1.63
N ILE A 66 8.26 -10.36 -1.02
CA ILE A 66 8.89 -9.14 -1.56
C ILE A 66 10.40 -9.27 -1.58
N GLN A 67 11.00 -9.91 -0.59
CA GLN A 67 12.44 -10.14 -0.55
C GLN A 67 12.91 -11.04 -1.70
N HIS A 68 12.08 -11.98 -2.12
CA HIS A 68 12.38 -12.86 -3.26
C HIS A 68 12.02 -12.25 -4.60
N ASN A 69 10.88 -11.54 -4.65
CA ASN A 69 10.39 -10.95 -5.88
C ASN A 69 9.75 -9.60 -5.55
N PRO A 70 10.38 -8.50 -5.96
CA PRO A 70 9.88 -7.17 -5.62
C PRO A 70 8.66 -6.74 -6.44
N ASN A 71 8.26 -7.51 -7.44
CA ASN A 71 7.10 -7.15 -8.26
C ASN A 71 5.82 -7.35 -7.45
N VAL A 72 5.02 -6.29 -7.37
CA VAL A 72 3.77 -6.29 -6.61
C VAL A 72 2.67 -5.60 -7.39
N ALA A 73 1.44 -5.84 -6.96
CA ALA A 73 0.28 -5.08 -7.43
C ALA A 73 -0.51 -4.61 -6.22
N LEU A 74 -1.07 -3.41 -6.33
CA LEU A 74 -1.90 -2.83 -5.31
C LEU A 74 -3.23 -2.44 -5.95
N LEU A 75 -4.34 -2.90 -5.37
CA LEU A 75 -5.67 -2.59 -5.88
C LEU A 75 -6.43 -1.76 -4.85
N ILE A 76 -6.97 -0.64 -5.33
CA ILE A 76 -7.83 0.24 -4.55
C ILE A 76 -9.14 0.31 -5.32
N ASP A 77 -10.23 -0.08 -4.69
CA ASP A 77 -11.52 -0.15 -5.37
C ASP A 77 -12.63 0.38 -4.49
N GLU A 78 -13.68 0.83 -5.13
CA GLU A 78 -14.88 1.33 -4.47
C GLU A 78 -16.08 0.61 -5.07
N TYR A 79 -16.85 -0.07 -4.21
CA TYR A 79 -18.09 -0.70 -4.60
C TYR A 79 -19.28 0.08 -4.04
N SER A 80 -20.34 0.16 -4.83
CA SER A 80 -21.61 0.75 -4.42
C SER A 80 -22.73 0.02 -5.16
N GLU A 81 -23.88 -0.14 -4.53
CA GLU A 81 -25.06 -0.64 -5.22
C GLU A 81 -25.54 0.38 -6.28
N ASP A 82 -25.15 1.63 -6.15
CA ASP A 82 -25.27 2.61 -7.22
C ASP A 82 -24.03 2.48 -8.10
N TRP A 83 -24.16 1.79 -9.20
CA TRP A 83 -23.05 1.45 -10.09
C TRP A 83 -22.41 2.65 -10.78
N THR A 84 -23.05 3.82 -10.75
CA THR A 84 -22.42 5.04 -11.26
C THR A 84 -21.21 5.44 -10.42
N LYS A 85 -21.11 4.89 -9.21
CA LYS A 85 -20.02 5.20 -8.25
C LYS A 85 -18.90 4.17 -8.25
N LEU A 86 -18.99 3.15 -9.11
CA LEU A 86 -17.94 2.14 -9.17
C LEU A 86 -16.65 2.73 -9.71
N ALA A 87 -15.53 2.38 -9.08
CA ALA A 87 -14.21 2.84 -9.52
C ALA A 87 -13.13 1.91 -8.99
N PHE A 88 -12.01 1.84 -9.69
CA PHE A 88 -10.82 1.19 -9.15
C PHE A 88 -9.56 1.83 -9.71
N VAL A 89 -8.49 1.66 -8.97
CA VAL A 89 -7.13 1.99 -9.40
C VAL A 89 -6.26 0.78 -9.10
N MET A 90 -5.54 0.31 -10.10
CA MET A 90 -4.57 -0.76 -9.93
C MET A 90 -3.18 -0.22 -10.21
N ILE A 91 -2.28 -0.45 -9.26
CA ILE A 91 -0.89 -0.02 -9.35
C ILE A 91 -0.02 -1.26 -9.45
N LYS A 92 0.81 -1.33 -10.46
CA LYS A 92 1.89 -2.32 -10.55
C LYS A 92 3.20 -1.62 -10.27
N GLY A 93 4.04 -2.22 -9.45
CA GLY A 93 5.28 -1.57 -9.07
C GLY A 93 6.29 -2.52 -8.46
N LYS A 94 7.33 -1.91 -7.92
CA LYS A 94 8.41 -2.59 -7.22
C LYS A 94 8.32 -2.24 -5.73
N ALA A 95 8.43 -3.25 -4.90
CA ALA A 95 8.37 -3.08 -3.46
C ALA A 95 9.74 -3.29 -2.82
N SER A 96 9.98 -2.56 -1.76
CA SER A 96 11.14 -2.73 -0.89
C SER A 96 10.69 -2.65 0.56
N ILE A 97 11.55 -3.09 1.48
CA ILE A 97 11.27 -3.08 2.91
C ILE A 97 12.16 -2.04 3.55
N ALA A 98 11.59 -1.19 4.39
CA ALA A 98 12.34 -0.19 5.14
C ALA A 98 12.03 -0.30 6.63
N SER A 99 12.96 0.16 7.45
CA SER A 99 12.81 0.20 8.89
C SER A 99 12.73 1.64 9.37
N LYS A 100 11.90 1.87 10.38
CA LYS A 100 11.73 3.17 11.03
C LYS A 100 13.05 3.74 11.57
N GLY A 101 13.95 2.87 12.05
CA GLY A 101 15.21 3.26 12.68
C GLY A 101 16.34 3.62 11.72
N GLU A 102 16.13 3.55 10.40
CA GLU A 102 17.20 3.76 9.42
C GLU A 102 17.44 5.22 9.03
N GLY A 103 16.78 6.17 9.70
CA GLY A 103 16.98 7.59 9.42
C GLY A 103 16.40 8.08 8.10
N ASN A 104 15.58 7.28 7.44
CA ASN A 104 14.96 7.64 6.18
C ASN A 104 13.86 8.69 6.42
N ILE A 105 14.06 9.89 5.87
CA ILE A 105 13.13 11.00 6.08
C ILE A 105 11.77 10.73 5.47
N GLN A 106 11.72 10.04 4.32
CA GLN A 106 10.46 9.69 3.66
C GLN A 106 9.63 8.73 4.51
N VAL A 107 10.28 7.78 5.15
CA VAL A 107 9.61 6.84 6.05
C VAL A 107 9.06 7.56 7.28
N ARG A 108 9.83 8.49 7.84
CA ARG A 108 9.37 9.30 8.99
C ARG A 108 8.15 10.15 8.63
N GLU A 109 8.17 10.78 7.46
CA GLU A 109 7.03 11.57 6.98
C GLU A 109 5.81 10.68 6.72
N ALA A 110 6.04 9.47 6.18
CA ALA A 110 4.96 8.51 5.96
C ALA A 110 4.33 8.07 7.28
N TYR A 111 5.13 7.86 8.31
CA TYR A 111 4.63 7.47 9.63
C TYR A 111 3.74 8.56 10.24
N LYS A 112 4.12 9.82 10.07
CA LYS A 112 3.27 10.95 10.49
C LYS A 112 1.94 10.95 9.75
N LYS A 113 1.98 10.71 8.44
CA LYS A 113 0.76 10.62 7.62
C LYS A 113 -0.12 9.44 8.05
N LEU A 114 0.48 8.30 8.37
CA LEU A 114 -0.26 7.13 8.83
C LEU A 114 -0.98 7.42 10.15
N MET A 115 -0.31 8.09 11.08
CA MET A 115 -0.92 8.45 12.35
C MET A 115 -2.07 9.45 12.20
N THR A 116 -1.97 10.35 11.21
CA THR A 116 -3.05 11.29 10.91
C THR A 116 -4.22 10.61 10.20
N LYS A 117 -3.93 9.75 9.24
CA LYS A 117 -4.95 9.07 8.45
C LYS A 117 -5.70 8.01 9.25
N TYR A 118 -4.98 7.25 10.08
CA TYR A 118 -5.55 6.14 10.86
C TYR A 118 -5.34 6.43 12.34
N ILE A 119 -6.38 6.96 12.97
CA ILE A 119 -6.29 7.47 14.35
C ILE A 119 -5.89 6.39 15.36
N GLN A 120 -6.14 5.11 15.05
CA GLN A 120 -5.73 4.00 15.91
C GLN A 120 -4.24 3.97 16.15
N TYR A 121 -3.43 4.42 15.18
CA TYR A 121 -1.98 4.45 15.33
C TYR A 121 -1.50 5.43 16.39
N GLN A 122 -2.32 6.41 16.76
CA GLN A 122 -1.98 7.32 17.86
C GLN A 122 -2.01 6.61 19.21
N LYS A 123 -2.76 5.50 19.31
CA LYS A 123 -2.85 4.71 20.54
C LYS A 123 -1.83 3.58 20.59
N VAL A 124 -1.68 2.85 19.49
CA VAL A 124 -0.86 1.63 19.47
C VAL A 124 0.51 1.82 18.81
N GLY A 125 0.72 2.96 18.16
CA GLY A 125 1.96 3.22 17.40
C GLY A 125 2.01 2.46 16.08
N VAL A 126 2.90 2.90 15.19
CA VAL A 126 3.16 2.25 13.91
C VAL A 126 4.33 1.29 14.10
N GLY A 127 4.26 0.10 13.49
CA GLY A 127 5.31 -0.91 13.59
C GLY A 127 6.65 -0.45 13.03
N GLU A 128 7.71 -1.20 13.34
CA GLU A 128 9.09 -0.86 12.96
C GLU A 128 9.35 -0.94 11.46
N MET A 129 8.65 -1.82 10.75
CA MET A 129 8.90 -2.05 9.33
C MET A 129 7.78 -1.49 8.48
N CYS A 130 8.13 -1.07 7.27
CA CYS A 130 7.13 -0.69 6.28
C CYS A 130 7.54 -1.19 4.90
N ILE A 131 6.53 -1.44 4.08
CA ILE A 131 6.71 -1.79 2.67
C ILE A 131 6.59 -0.49 1.89
N ILE A 132 7.57 -0.22 1.02
CA ILE A 132 7.54 0.93 0.13
C ILE A 132 7.33 0.44 -1.29
N ILE A 133 6.29 0.94 -1.96
CA ILE A 133 6.02 0.59 -3.35
C ILE A 133 6.34 1.79 -4.23
N THR A 134 7.20 1.57 -5.22
CA THR A 134 7.46 2.53 -6.29
C THR A 134 6.56 2.17 -7.46
N PRO A 135 5.55 2.98 -7.78
CA PRO A 135 4.66 2.69 -8.89
C PRO A 135 5.40 2.71 -10.22
N LYS A 136 5.12 1.74 -11.08
CA LYS A 136 5.66 1.66 -12.44
C LYS A 136 4.57 1.79 -13.48
N LYS A 137 3.36 1.33 -13.16
CA LYS A 137 2.21 1.41 -14.07
C LYS A 137 0.94 1.59 -13.24
N VAL A 138 0.07 2.50 -13.70
CA VAL A 138 -1.22 2.76 -13.07
C VAL A 138 -2.32 2.58 -14.11
N ALA A 139 -3.32 1.77 -13.77
CA ALA A 139 -4.53 1.62 -14.54
C ALA A 139 -5.69 2.09 -13.66
N SER A 140 -6.58 2.89 -14.22
CA SER A 140 -7.74 3.38 -13.46
C SER A 140 -8.99 3.27 -14.32
N TRP A 141 -10.10 3.06 -13.62
CA TRP A 141 -11.40 2.99 -14.26
C TRP A 141 -12.47 3.57 -13.34
N ARG A 142 -13.37 4.30 -13.92
CA ARG A 142 -14.55 4.84 -13.21
C ARG A 142 -15.76 4.70 -14.13
N ASN A 143 -16.86 4.20 -13.57
CA ASN A 143 -18.10 4.12 -14.33
C ASN A 143 -18.77 5.49 -14.36
N SER A 144 -18.68 6.15 -15.51
CA SER A 144 -19.29 7.47 -15.72
C SER A 144 -20.57 7.39 -16.56
N GLN A 145 -20.99 6.20 -16.94
CA GLN A 145 -22.11 5.97 -17.83
C GLN A 145 -23.17 5.11 -17.19
N VAL A 146 -24.16 5.72 -16.67
CA VAL A 146 -25.42 5.03 -16.34
C VAL A 146 -26.55 6.03 -16.51
#